data_bccec99017249c7ef73f99ec7b597457
#
_entry.id   bccec99017249c7ef73f99ec7b597457
#
_cell.length_a   1.000
_cell.length_b   1.000
_cell.length_c   1.000
_cell.angle_alpha   90.00
_cell.angle_beta   90.00
_cell.angle_gamma   90.00
#
_symmetry.space_group_name_H-M   'P 1'
#
loop_
_entity.id
_entity.type
_entity.pdbx_description
1 polymer ?
#
loop_
_entity_poly.entity_id
_entity_poly.type
_entity_poly.pdbx_seq_one_letter_code
_entity_poly.pdbx_strand_id
1 'polypeptide(L)'
;MVNYADMHDNDDTILDGENTDPSAYPVTKGEALALADQIAKDYQLDGYQLVECSNDIPATWLLLWHNRLDNGVLNPCDMITVTIDARDGSVMLMDRNSEVPEVTDVVVTEAGAVRRSQPLRNELGGLSIHSTALTVFRPNFHWESTEVEYQEADFVRLAWCVTLEDGSVIYIDSQTGEILGGSSALEYARSVCAEPSSTDSQQCVNLAREGLEELGYVHHLNSVNYHINQDDIEYVLNRSNLKALYLTCHGSRDSKRIGAEGWEISYTQIKSGYKFVYLDACFSSLKNYFAKAFLGSEKERKAFVGWNVKVLQCDSAAFNRYFWPQIGRMTILDAVLVARSTALSEYYTSCNPGFYGDASYSGRA
;
A
#
# COMPACT_ATOMS: atom_id res chain seq x y z
N MET A 1 -36.65 3.71 -19.54
CA MET A 1 -35.76 4.42 -20.47
C MET A 1 -35.62 5.83 -19.90
N VAL A 2 -34.51 6.11 -19.26
CA VAL A 2 -34.15 7.45 -18.77
C VAL A 2 -32.89 7.84 -19.55
N ASN A 3 -33.02 8.94 -20.29
CA ASN A 3 -31.96 9.52 -21.10
C ASN A 3 -30.86 10.09 -20.19
N TYR A 4 -29.65 9.56 -20.29
CA TYR A 4 -28.43 10.14 -19.76
C TYR A 4 -27.78 11.05 -20.83
N ALA A 5 -28.36 12.21 -21.02
CA ALA A 5 -27.70 13.34 -21.68
C ALA A 5 -28.11 14.57 -20.86
N ASP A 6 -27.16 15.10 -20.11
CA ASP A 6 -26.99 16.42 -19.52
C ASP A 6 -26.40 16.32 -18.10
N MET A 7 -25.09 16.10 -18.03
CA MET A 7 -24.29 16.56 -16.91
C MET A 7 -23.25 17.55 -17.45
N HIS A 8 -23.49 18.78 -17.13
CA HIS A 8 -22.70 19.94 -17.46
C HIS A 8 -21.22 19.78 -17.11
N ASP A 9 -20.38 20.22 -18.03
CA ASP A 9 -19.00 20.65 -17.79
C ASP A 9 -18.99 21.62 -16.59
N ASN A 10 -18.60 21.13 -15.44
CA ASN A 10 -18.08 21.97 -14.39
C ASN A 10 -16.56 22.03 -14.55
N ASP A 11 -16.17 23.24 -14.87
CA ASP A 11 -14.84 23.79 -14.92
C ASP A 11 -14.00 23.29 -13.75
N ASP A 12 -13.20 22.22 -13.99
CA ASP A 12 -12.11 21.82 -13.13
C ASP A 12 -11.04 22.92 -13.24
N THR A 13 -11.23 24.01 -12.52
CA THR A 13 -10.11 24.83 -12.08
C THR A 13 -9.24 23.93 -11.21
N ILE A 14 -8.29 23.27 -11.86
CA ILE A 14 -7.08 22.72 -11.22
C ILE A 14 -6.52 23.90 -10.44
N LEU A 15 -6.65 23.85 -9.12
CA LEU A 15 -5.88 24.71 -8.22
C LEU A 15 -4.42 24.44 -8.57
N ASP A 16 -3.83 25.40 -9.27
CA ASP A 16 -2.40 25.40 -9.62
C ASP A 16 -1.60 25.08 -8.37
N GLY A 17 -0.70 24.09 -8.51
CA GLY A 17 0.07 23.45 -7.49
C GLY A 17 0.33 24.33 -6.27
N GLU A 18 -0.35 24.05 -5.17
CA GLU A 18 0.03 24.61 -3.87
C GLU A 18 1.50 24.27 -3.65
N ASN A 19 2.26 25.31 -3.38
CA ASN A 19 3.68 25.21 -3.10
C ASN A 19 3.86 24.24 -1.93
N THR A 20 4.38 23.04 -2.20
CA THR A 20 4.58 21.98 -1.21
C THR A 20 5.84 22.18 -0.36
N ASP A 21 6.55 23.30 -0.54
CA ASP A 21 7.70 23.65 0.30
C ASP A 21 7.20 24.00 1.72
N PRO A 22 7.53 23.20 2.75
CA PRO A 22 7.13 23.48 4.14
C PRO A 22 7.60 24.83 4.67
N SER A 23 8.64 25.41 4.07
CA SER A 23 9.16 26.74 4.44
C SER A 23 8.26 27.88 3.93
N ALA A 24 7.28 27.60 3.05
CA ALA A 24 6.36 28.59 2.51
C ALA A 24 5.23 28.98 3.48
N TYR A 25 5.04 28.22 4.57
CA TYR A 25 3.99 28.45 5.53
C TYR A 25 4.48 29.16 6.79
N PRO A 26 3.75 30.20 7.30
CA PRO A 26 4.22 31.00 8.41
C PRO A 26 4.34 30.25 9.74
N VAL A 27 3.53 29.21 9.97
CA VAL A 27 3.60 28.44 11.21
C VAL A 27 4.78 27.44 11.15
N THR A 28 5.80 27.71 11.91
CA THR A 28 6.98 26.88 12.05
C THR A 28 6.72 25.68 12.96
N LYS A 29 7.58 24.65 12.93
CA LYS A 29 7.53 23.52 13.85
C LYS A 29 7.57 23.94 15.32
N GLY A 30 8.35 24.98 15.65
CA GLY A 30 8.41 25.52 17.02
C GLY A 30 7.10 26.13 17.47
N GLU A 31 6.41 26.84 16.59
CA GLU A 31 5.09 27.42 16.87
C GLU A 31 4.02 26.32 16.94
N ALA A 32 4.06 25.30 16.09
CA ALA A 32 3.18 24.14 16.16
C ALA A 32 3.34 23.39 17.50
N LEU A 33 4.55 23.22 17.99
CA LEU A 33 4.83 22.64 19.32
C LEU A 33 4.30 23.52 20.47
N ALA A 34 4.42 24.85 20.36
CA ALA A 34 3.87 25.78 21.35
C ALA A 34 2.33 25.74 21.35
N LEU A 35 1.70 25.60 20.19
CA LEU A 35 0.26 25.36 20.06
C LEU A 35 -0.12 24.01 20.67
N ALA A 36 0.67 22.96 20.46
CA ALA A 36 0.46 21.65 21.07
C ALA A 36 0.43 21.74 22.60
N ASP A 37 1.38 22.48 23.21
CA ASP A 37 1.42 22.69 24.66
C ASP A 37 0.18 23.47 25.16
N GLN A 38 -0.32 24.43 24.39
CA GLN A 38 -1.52 25.17 24.72
C GLN A 38 -2.77 24.29 24.62
N ILE A 39 -2.91 23.51 23.55
CA ILE A 39 -3.98 22.55 23.34
C ILE A 39 -4.02 21.54 24.49
N ALA A 40 -2.87 21.00 24.88
CA ALA A 40 -2.76 20.05 25.99
C ALA A 40 -3.30 20.62 27.31
N LYS A 41 -3.03 21.89 27.58
CA LYS A 41 -3.56 22.60 28.78
C LYS A 41 -5.06 22.85 28.67
N ASP A 42 -5.52 23.38 27.53
CA ASP A 42 -6.92 23.77 27.34
C ASP A 42 -7.87 22.58 27.39
N TYR A 43 -7.43 21.42 26.88
CA TYR A 43 -8.18 20.18 26.86
C TYR A 43 -7.83 19.20 27.99
N GLN A 44 -6.99 19.60 28.95
CA GLN A 44 -6.60 18.82 30.14
C GLN A 44 -6.08 17.41 29.77
N LEU A 45 -5.08 17.36 28.88
CA LEU A 45 -4.47 16.12 28.39
C LEU A 45 -3.41 15.56 29.37
N ASP A 46 -3.66 15.57 30.67
CA ASP A 46 -2.71 15.18 31.72
C ASP A 46 -2.41 13.70 31.60
N GLY A 47 -2.68 12.87 31.00
CA GLY A 47 -2.28 11.47 30.81
C GLY A 47 -1.67 11.20 29.44
N TYR A 48 -1.72 12.21 28.57
CA TYR A 48 -1.30 12.05 27.17
C TYR A 48 0.10 12.58 26.95
N GLN A 49 0.85 11.89 26.11
CA GLN A 49 2.16 12.30 25.62
C GLN A 49 2.08 12.64 24.16
N LEU A 50 2.59 13.82 23.75
CA LEU A 50 2.79 14.15 22.34
C LEU A 50 3.84 13.20 21.77
N VAL A 51 3.47 12.42 20.75
CA VAL A 51 4.33 11.42 20.10
C VAL A 51 4.71 11.84 18.69
N GLU A 52 3.92 12.71 18.06
CA GLU A 52 4.20 13.19 16.71
C GLU A 52 3.85 14.67 16.54
N CYS A 53 4.69 15.39 15.81
CA CYS A 53 4.44 16.72 15.27
C CYS A 53 5.06 16.75 13.87
N SER A 54 4.25 16.54 12.85
CA SER A 54 4.68 16.41 11.45
C SER A 54 3.90 17.33 10.53
N ASN A 55 4.46 17.64 9.36
CA ASN A 55 3.86 18.45 8.30
C ASN A 55 3.89 17.75 6.94
N ASP A 56 3.73 16.44 6.94
CA ASP A 56 3.76 15.61 5.73
C ASP A 56 2.57 15.87 4.79
N ILE A 57 1.53 16.52 5.33
CA ILE A 57 0.37 17.00 4.55
C ILE A 57 0.58 18.49 4.25
N PRO A 58 0.51 18.91 2.97
CA PRO A 58 0.68 20.33 2.60
C PRO A 58 -0.22 21.26 3.40
N ALA A 59 0.31 22.41 3.80
CA ALA A 59 -0.37 23.46 4.57
C ALA A 59 -0.91 23.00 5.95
N THR A 60 -0.43 21.90 6.51
CA THR A 60 -1.01 21.29 7.71
C THR A 60 0.05 20.79 8.67
N TRP A 61 -0.13 21.04 9.96
CA TRP A 61 0.59 20.35 11.03
C TRP A 61 -0.31 19.28 11.64
N LEU A 62 0.19 18.07 11.73
CA LEU A 62 -0.42 16.97 12.46
C LEU A 62 0.22 16.86 13.83
N LEU A 63 -0.59 16.90 14.87
CA LEU A 63 -0.20 16.67 16.25
C LEU A 63 -0.90 15.41 16.75
N LEU A 64 -0.15 14.48 17.33
CA LEU A 64 -0.67 13.21 17.82
C LEU A 64 -0.23 12.99 19.26
N TRP A 65 -1.19 12.74 20.14
CA TRP A 65 -0.94 12.34 21.52
C TRP A 65 -1.44 10.94 21.76
N HIS A 66 -0.66 10.17 22.51
CA HIS A 66 -1.08 8.86 23.04
C HIS A 66 -1.23 8.94 24.55
N ASN A 67 -2.29 8.31 25.08
CA ASN A 67 -2.48 8.15 26.52
C ASN A 67 -1.44 7.18 27.09
N ARG A 68 -1.16 7.33 28.40
CA ARG A 68 -0.37 6.37 29.17
C ARG A 68 -1.28 5.55 30.07
N LEU A 69 -1.10 4.24 30.04
CA LEU A 69 -1.70 3.35 31.02
C LEU A 69 -1.06 3.58 32.42
N ASP A 70 -1.72 3.15 33.49
CA ASP A 70 -1.22 3.28 34.88
C ASP A 70 0.16 2.64 35.09
N ASN A 71 0.50 1.61 34.30
CA ASN A 71 1.83 0.98 34.31
C ASN A 71 2.88 1.75 33.48
N GLY A 72 2.55 2.92 32.95
CA GLY A 72 3.43 3.81 32.19
C GLY A 72 3.57 3.48 30.70
N VAL A 73 2.93 2.42 30.20
CA VAL A 73 2.96 2.03 28.79
C VAL A 73 2.15 3.00 27.96
N LEU A 74 2.70 3.45 26.80
CA LEU A 74 1.95 4.25 25.83
C LEU A 74 0.89 3.39 25.15
N ASN A 75 -0.32 3.97 25.05
CA ASN A 75 -1.46 3.34 24.40
C ASN A 75 -1.78 4.05 23.06
N PRO A 76 -1.31 3.56 21.93
CA PRO A 76 -1.60 4.15 20.62
C PRO A 76 -3.07 3.96 20.18
N CYS A 77 -3.85 3.13 20.89
CA CYS A 77 -5.29 2.96 20.65
C CYS A 77 -6.16 3.93 21.45
N ASP A 78 -5.58 4.67 22.40
CA ASP A 78 -6.20 5.81 23.08
C ASP A 78 -5.40 7.06 22.73
N MET A 79 -5.83 7.72 21.66
CA MET A 79 -5.10 8.81 21.02
C MET A 79 -5.98 10.02 20.76
N ILE A 80 -5.32 11.17 20.70
CA ILE A 80 -5.91 12.43 20.25
C ILE A 80 -5.11 12.92 19.06
N THR A 81 -5.80 13.19 17.97
CA THR A 81 -5.24 13.75 16.75
C THR A 81 -5.75 15.17 16.57
N VAL A 82 -4.85 16.12 16.36
CA VAL A 82 -5.20 17.50 16.04
C VAL A 82 -4.49 17.92 14.77
N THR A 83 -5.27 18.50 13.86
CA THR A 83 -4.77 19.07 12.62
C THR A 83 -4.81 20.59 12.72
N ILE A 84 -3.69 21.25 12.47
CA ILE A 84 -3.53 22.71 12.52
C ILE A 84 -3.27 23.23 11.10
N ASP A 85 -3.92 24.32 10.70
CA ASP A 85 -3.59 25.03 9.48
C ASP A 85 -2.20 25.70 9.62
N ALA A 86 -1.27 25.35 8.75
CA ALA A 86 0.07 25.91 8.77
C ALA A 86 0.15 27.38 8.31
N ARG A 87 -0.97 27.93 7.82
CA ARG A 87 -1.05 29.35 7.36
C ARG A 87 -1.31 30.32 8.51
N ASP A 88 -2.12 29.92 9.49
CA ASP A 88 -2.56 30.82 10.56
C ASP A 88 -2.55 30.21 11.97
N GLY A 89 -2.26 28.93 12.10
CA GLY A 89 -2.23 28.21 13.38
C GLY A 89 -3.62 27.82 13.91
N SER A 90 -4.67 27.95 13.13
CA SER A 90 -6.02 27.57 13.55
C SER A 90 -6.17 26.04 13.61
N VAL A 91 -6.91 25.54 14.61
CA VAL A 91 -7.28 24.13 14.70
C VAL A 91 -8.35 23.81 13.67
N MET A 92 -8.03 22.94 12.73
CA MET A 92 -8.94 22.51 11.65
C MET A 92 -9.79 21.31 12.06
N LEU A 93 -9.18 20.34 12.74
CA LEU A 93 -9.82 19.10 13.17
C LEU A 93 -9.21 18.67 14.49
N MET A 94 -10.06 18.15 15.37
CA MET A 94 -9.65 17.40 16.56
C MET A 94 -10.48 16.12 16.62
N ASP A 95 -9.81 15.00 16.65
CA ASP A 95 -10.43 13.68 16.77
C ASP A 95 -9.85 12.92 17.96
N ARG A 96 -10.67 12.08 18.59
CA ARG A 96 -10.28 11.26 19.72
C ARG A 96 -10.77 9.84 19.55
N ASN A 97 -9.83 8.90 19.61
CA ASN A 97 -10.12 7.50 19.79
C ASN A 97 -9.71 7.09 21.21
N SER A 98 -10.55 6.38 21.94
CA SER A 98 -10.28 5.99 23.34
C SER A 98 -10.62 4.52 23.53
N GLU A 99 -9.60 3.68 23.43
CA GLU A 99 -9.68 2.25 23.64
C GLU A 99 -8.61 1.80 24.64
N VAL A 100 -9.05 1.10 25.66
CA VAL A 100 -8.18 0.64 26.75
C VAL A 100 -8.26 -0.88 26.86
N PRO A 101 -7.15 -1.61 27.00
CA PRO A 101 -7.17 -3.05 27.19
C PRO A 101 -7.84 -3.40 28.52
N GLU A 102 -8.66 -4.47 28.51
CA GLU A 102 -9.34 -4.95 29.73
C GLU A 102 -8.36 -5.38 30.83
N VAL A 103 -7.19 -5.88 30.44
CA VAL A 103 -6.14 -6.37 31.33
C VAL A 103 -4.82 -5.69 31.00
N THR A 104 -4.19 -5.09 32.03
CA THR A 104 -2.92 -4.36 31.91
C THR A 104 -1.76 -5.03 32.66
N ASP A 105 -2.00 -6.16 33.31
CA ASP A 105 -0.95 -6.96 33.94
C ASP A 105 -0.06 -7.64 32.88
N VAL A 106 1.19 -7.89 33.21
CA VAL A 106 2.15 -8.57 32.34
C VAL A 106 2.51 -9.93 32.95
N VAL A 107 2.04 -11.01 32.35
CA VAL A 107 2.34 -12.40 32.75
C VAL A 107 3.50 -12.96 31.95
N VAL A 108 3.49 -12.72 30.65
CA VAL A 108 4.57 -13.13 29.75
C VAL A 108 5.70 -12.12 29.80
N THR A 109 6.87 -12.55 30.21
CA THR A 109 8.07 -11.70 30.26
C THR A 109 8.56 -11.38 28.84
N GLU A 110 9.37 -10.34 28.69
CA GLU A 110 10.04 -9.99 27.42
C GLU A 110 10.77 -11.20 26.80
N ALA A 111 11.59 -11.90 27.60
CA ALA A 111 12.28 -13.12 27.17
C ALA A 111 11.30 -14.24 26.77
N GLY A 112 10.12 -14.27 27.37
CA GLY A 112 9.03 -15.17 27.01
C GLY A 112 8.47 -14.83 25.62
N ALA A 113 8.20 -13.57 25.36
CA ALA A 113 7.72 -13.08 24.07
C ALA A 113 8.74 -13.33 22.95
N VAL A 114 10.02 -13.03 23.21
CA VAL A 114 11.13 -13.34 22.27
C VAL A 114 11.17 -14.82 21.89
N ARG A 115 11.01 -15.72 22.86
CA ARG A 115 10.95 -17.17 22.57
C ARG A 115 9.73 -17.56 21.74
N ARG A 116 8.59 -16.96 22.03
CA ARG A 116 7.33 -17.25 21.31
C ARG A 116 7.32 -16.73 19.87
N SER A 117 8.09 -15.68 19.57
CA SER A 117 8.28 -15.19 18.20
C SER A 117 9.18 -16.10 17.34
N GLN A 118 9.98 -17.00 17.96
CA GLN A 118 10.99 -17.78 17.26
C GLN A 118 10.47 -18.65 16.10
N PRO A 119 9.35 -19.39 16.21
CA PRO A 119 8.83 -20.16 15.09
C PRO A 119 8.58 -19.30 13.87
N LEU A 120 7.86 -18.18 14.07
CA LEU A 120 7.53 -17.24 12.98
C LEU A 120 8.78 -16.58 12.40
N ARG A 121 9.74 -16.18 13.25
CA ARG A 121 11.01 -15.61 12.75
C ARG A 121 11.80 -16.62 11.90
N ASN A 122 11.75 -17.90 12.23
CA ASN A 122 12.38 -18.94 11.41
C ASN A 122 11.71 -19.05 10.03
N GLU A 123 10.38 -18.93 9.96
CA GLU A 123 9.62 -18.91 8.71
C GLU A 123 9.95 -17.67 7.86
N LEU A 124 10.25 -16.55 8.52
CA LEU A 124 10.70 -15.31 7.89
C LEU A 124 12.21 -15.31 7.53
N GLY A 125 12.85 -16.45 7.49
CA GLY A 125 14.27 -16.57 7.11
C GLY A 125 15.27 -16.44 8.25
N GLY A 126 14.84 -16.57 9.51
CA GLY A 126 15.71 -16.53 10.68
C GLY A 126 16.14 -15.13 11.11
N LEU A 127 15.28 -14.13 10.86
CA LEU A 127 15.54 -12.72 11.16
C LEU A 127 15.88 -12.48 12.62
N SER A 128 16.87 -11.62 12.87
CA SER A 128 17.27 -11.16 14.20
C SER A 128 16.26 -10.12 14.74
N ILE A 129 16.22 -9.98 16.06
CA ILE A 129 15.40 -8.99 16.73
C ILE A 129 16.16 -7.66 16.78
N HIS A 130 15.53 -6.60 16.32
CA HIS A 130 16.03 -5.24 16.45
C HIS A 130 15.67 -4.65 17.82
N SER A 131 14.42 -4.78 18.25
CA SER A 131 13.95 -4.28 19.54
C SER A 131 12.73 -5.02 20.04
N THR A 132 12.47 -4.90 21.35
CA THR A 132 11.26 -5.40 21.99
C THR A 132 10.71 -4.34 22.94
N ALA A 133 9.42 -4.05 22.87
CA ALA A 133 8.77 -3.05 23.72
C ALA A 133 7.34 -3.49 24.08
N LEU A 134 6.84 -3.06 25.23
CA LEU A 134 5.46 -3.25 25.63
C LEU A 134 4.60 -2.12 25.07
N THR A 135 3.45 -2.45 24.48
CA THR A 135 2.51 -1.49 23.90
C THR A 135 1.08 -2.02 23.95
N VAL A 136 0.11 -1.18 23.64
CA VAL A 136 -1.25 -1.63 23.36
C VAL A 136 -1.41 -1.85 21.86
N PHE A 137 -2.04 -2.94 21.49
CA PHE A 137 -2.21 -3.33 20.10
C PHE A 137 -3.62 -3.85 19.84
N ARG A 138 -4.20 -3.49 18.70
CA ARG A 138 -5.42 -4.09 18.17
C ARG A 138 -5.04 -5.31 17.36
N PRO A 139 -5.44 -6.54 17.77
CA PRO A 139 -5.11 -7.74 17.00
C PRO A 139 -5.57 -7.63 15.56
N ASN A 140 -4.66 -7.97 14.64
CA ASN A 140 -4.92 -7.91 13.21
C ASN A 140 -4.69 -9.24 12.50
N PHE A 141 -4.30 -10.28 13.25
CA PHE A 141 -4.11 -11.65 12.75
C PHE A 141 -3.22 -11.75 11.49
N HIS A 142 -2.34 -10.78 11.29
CA HIS A 142 -1.50 -10.66 10.09
C HIS A 142 -0.69 -11.92 9.77
N TRP A 143 -0.28 -12.66 10.83
CA TRP A 143 0.55 -13.86 10.70
C TRP A 143 -0.25 -15.16 10.64
N GLU A 144 -1.55 -15.11 10.77
CA GLU A 144 -2.41 -16.26 10.56
C GLU A 144 -2.60 -16.52 9.07
N SER A 145 -3.09 -17.73 8.74
CA SER A 145 -3.24 -18.22 7.38
C SER A 145 -3.75 -17.16 6.39
N THR A 146 -3.15 -17.15 5.20
CA THR A 146 -3.42 -16.23 4.09
C THR A 146 -4.84 -16.26 3.53
N GLU A 147 -5.72 -17.09 4.05
CA GLU A 147 -7.11 -17.27 3.62
C GLU A 147 -8.11 -16.43 4.45
N VAL A 148 -7.65 -15.85 5.55
CA VAL A 148 -8.52 -15.01 6.38
C VAL A 148 -8.41 -13.57 5.88
N GLU A 149 -9.57 -12.96 5.57
CA GLU A 149 -9.66 -11.51 5.42
C GLU A 149 -8.96 -10.85 6.62
N TYR A 150 -8.16 -9.85 6.31
CA TYR A 150 -7.52 -9.02 7.31
C TYR A 150 -8.60 -8.31 8.12
N GLN A 151 -8.98 -8.90 9.24
CA GLN A 151 -9.97 -8.36 10.16
C GLN A 151 -9.26 -7.87 11.40
N GLU A 152 -9.31 -6.57 11.63
CA GLU A 152 -8.95 -6.04 12.94
C GLU A 152 -10.00 -6.49 13.96
N ALA A 153 -9.52 -6.92 15.13
CA ALA A 153 -10.40 -7.21 16.24
C ALA A 153 -11.12 -5.93 16.71
N ASP A 154 -12.27 -6.08 17.30
CA ASP A 154 -13.05 -5.01 17.95
C ASP A 154 -12.58 -4.69 19.38
N PHE A 155 -11.44 -5.24 19.80
CA PHE A 155 -10.83 -5.05 21.10
C PHE A 155 -9.32 -4.80 20.98
N VAL A 156 -8.72 -4.27 22.05
CA VAL A 156 -7.28 -4.06 22.16
C VAL A 156 -6.66 -4.90 23.28
N ARG A 157 -5.37 -5.21 23.17
CA ARG A 157 -4.58 -5.99 24.14
C ARG A 157 -3.29 -5.28 24.49
N LEU A 158 -2.83 -5.50 25.72
CA LEU A 158 -1.44 -5.20 26.09
C LEU A 158 -0.54 -6.30 25.47
N ALA A 159 0.43 -5.91 24.66
CA ALA A 159 1.22 -6.80 23.87
C ALA A 159 2.70 -6.45 23.88
N TRP A 160 3.54 -7.45 23.73
CA TRP A 160 4.95 -7.28 23.37
C TRP A 160 5.08 -7.06 21.87
N CYS A 161 5.59 -5.90 21.48
CA CYS A 161 5.98 -5.54 20.12
C CYS A 161 7.40 -6.01 19.89
N VAL A 162 7.61 -7.07 19.11
CA VAL A 162 8.92 -7.59 18.71
C VAL A 162 9.20 -7.09 17.30
N THR A 163 10.10 -6.11 17.18
CA THR A 163 10.53 -5.56 15.89
C THR A 163 11.76 -6.32 15.40
N LEU A 164 11.75 -6.74 14.14
CA LEU A 164 12.83 -7.47 13.49
C LEU A 164 13.76 -6.51 12.73
N GLU A 165 14.95 -6.98 12.35
CA GLU A 165 15.97 -6.17 11.65
C GLU A 165 15.51 -5.66 10.27
N ASP A 166 14.59 -6.35 9.61
CA ASP A 166 14.01 -5.94 8.35
C ASP A 166 12.84 -4.93 8.51
N GLY A 167 12.47 -4.58 9.76
CA GLY A 167 11.33 -3.73 10.08
C GLY A 167 10.00 -4.48 10.23
N SER A 168 9.95 -5.80 10.04
CA SER A 168 8.77 -6.60 10.38
C SER A 168 8.48 -6.54 11.87
N VAL A 169 7.21 -6.62 12.25
CA VAL A 169 6.76 -6.52 13.64
C VAL A 169 5.86 -7.69 13.99
N ILE A 170 6.10 -8.31 15.14
CA ILE A 170 5.28 -9.40 15.71
C ILE A 170 4.73 -8.93 17.05
N TYR A 171 3.40 -8.94 17.21
CA TYR A 171 2.75 -8.63 18.48
C TYR A 171 2.35 -9.92 19.20
N ILE A 172 2.74 -10.00 20.47
CA ILE A 172 2.52 -11.17 21.31
C ILE A 172 1.77 -10.72 22.56
N ASP A 173 0.62 -11.33 22.82
CA ASP A 173 -0.21 -11.05 24.00
C ASP A 173 0.60 -11.17 25.31
N SER A 174 0.57 -10.12 26.11
CA SER A 174 1.32 -10.07 27.36
C SER A 174 0.77 -10.98 28.46
N GLN A 175 -0.45 -11.49 28.31
CA GLN A 175 -1.11 -12.42 29.22
C GLN A 175 -0.91 -13.88 28.79
N THR A 176 -1.31 -14.20 27.55
CA THR A 176 -1.38 -15.57 27.05
C THR A 176 -0.11 -15.98 26.31
N GLY A 177 0.58 -15.02 25.70
CA GLY A 177 1.72 -15.24 24.83
C GLY A 177 1.33 -15.75 23.45
N GLU A 178 0.10 -15.61 23.04
CA GLU A 178 -0.36 -15.86 21.69
C GLU A 178 0.12 -14.75 20.75
N ILE A 179 0.33 -15.08 19.47
CA ILE A 179 0.63 -14.09 18.45
C ILE A 179 -0.69 -13.40 18.07
N LEU A 180 -0.76 -12.09 18.27
CA LEU A 180 -1.93 -11.27 17.98
C LEU A 180 -1.95 -10.73 16.55
N GLY A 181 -0.82 -10.84 15.84
CA GLY A 181 -0.63 -10.30 14.51
C GLY A 181 0.64 -9.48 14.38
N GLY A 182 0.63 -8.48 13.53
CA GLY A 182 1.79 -7.64 13.27
C GLY A 182 1.79 -6.97 11.91
N SER A 183 2.98 -6.75 11.37
CA SER A 183 3.21 -6.29 10.00
C SER A 183 4.48 -6.92 9.45
N SER A 184 4.50 -7.19 8.16
CA SER A 184 5.69 -7.65 7.45
C SER A 184 6.30 -6.49 6.69
N ALA A 185 7.62 -6.34 6.79
CA ALA A 185 8.40 -5.47 5.91
C ALA A 185 8.61 -6.10 4.52
N LEU A 186 8.32 -7.40 4.36
CA LEU A 186 8.36 -8.04 3.05
C LEU A 186 7.39 -7.35 2.10
N GLU A 187 7.88 -7.01 0.92
CA GLU A 187 7.07 -6.43 -0.12
C GLU A 187 6.39 -7.53 -0.92
N TYR A 188 5.08 -7.53 -0.90
CA TYR A 188 4.29 -8.57 -1.55
C TYR A 188 3.93 -8.19 -2.99
N ALA A 189 3.76 -9.23 -3.81
CA ALA A 189 3.27 -9.13 -5.16
C ALA A 189 2.01 -9.97 -5.39
N ARG A 190 1.21 -9.58 -6.37
CA ARG A 190 0.12 -10.38 -6.91
C ARG A 190 0.19 -10.45 -8.42
N SER A 191 -0.17 -11.63 -8.95
CA SER A 191 -0.29 -11.89 -10.37
C SER A 191 -1.66 -12.48 -10.64
N VAL A 192 -2.56 -11.69 -11.22
CA VAL A 192 -3.97 -12.04 -11.33
C VAL A 192 -4.53 -11.85 -12.74
N CYS A 193 -5.46 -12.71 -13.11
CA CYS A 193 -6.23 -12.63 -14.33
C CYS A 193 -7.72 -12.47 -13.99
N ALA A 194 -8.37 -11.49 -14.60
CA ALA A 194 -9.78 -11.26 -14.43
C ALA A 194 -10.67 -12.33 -15.09
N GLU A 195 -10.23 -12.80 -16.26
CA GLU A 195 -10.97 -13.81 -17.01
C GLU A 195 -10.02 -14.89 -17.54
N PRO A 196 -10.13 -16.14 -17.10
CA PRO A 196 -9.28 -17.23 -17.56
C PRO A 196 -9.72 -17.73 -18.93
N SER A 197 -9.94 -16.82 -19.87
CA SER A 197 -10.52 -17.11 -21.18
C SER A 197 -9.59 -17.90 -22.10
N SER A 198 -8.31 -18.03 -21.75
CA SER A 198 -7.35 -18.77 -22.58
C SER A 198 -6.13 -19.27 -21.80
N THR A 199 -5.47 -20.28 -22.37
CA THR A 199 -4.16 -20.76 -21.91
C THR A 199 -3.11 -19.63 -21.88
N ASP A 200 -3.22 -18.66 -22.78
CA ASP A 200 -2.29 -17.52 -22.88
C ASP A 200 -2.39 -16.60 -21.65
N SER A 201 -3.61 -16.32 -21.14
CA SER A 201 -3.77 -15.50 -19.94
C SER A 201 -3.15 -16.16 -18.70
N GLN A 202 -3.35 -17.48 -18.54
CA GLN A 202 -2.74 -18.23 -17.44
C GLN A 202 -1.21 -18.26 -17.54
N GLN A 203 -0.68 -18.40 -18.77
CA GLN A 203 0.76 -18.34 -19.00
C GLN A 203 1.33 -16.96 -18.64
N CYS A 204 0.66 -15.87 -19.02
CA CYS A 204 1.08 -14.51 -18.65
C CYS A 204 1.13 -14.30 -17.12
N VAL A 205 0.12 -14.79 -16.39
CA VAL A 205 0.10 -14.74 -14.93
C VAL A 205 1.27 -15.50 -14.31
N ASN A 206 1.61 -16.68 -14.84
CA ASN A 206 2.74 -17.46 -14.34
C ASN A 206 4.08 -16.79 -14.62
N LEU A 207 4.28 -16.26 -15.84
CA LEU A 207 5.48 -15.48 -16.18
C LEU A 207 5.63 -14.25 -15.29
N ALA A 208 4.51 -13.56 -14.99
CA ALA A 208 4.50 -12.41 -14.11
C ALA A 208 4.89 -12.80 -12.67
N ARG A 209 4.35 -13.91 -12.17
CA ARG A 209 4.74 -14.42 -10.86
C ARG A 209 6.25 -14.66 -10.77
N GLU A 210 6.79 -15.42 -11.73
CA GLU A 210 8.23 -15.75 -11.76
C GLU A 210 9.09 -14.48 -11.84
N GLY A 211 8.70 -13.52 -12.70
CA GLY A 211 9.44 -12.26 -12.83
C GLY A 211 9.38 -11.39 -11.58
N LEU A 212 8.24 -11.33 -10.90
CA LEU A 212 8.11 -10.56 -9.66
C LEU A 212 8.88 -11.21 -8.50
N GLU A 213 8.92 -12.55 -8.43
CA GLU A 213 9.75 -13.28 -7.47
C GLU A 213 11.26 -13.05 -7.73
N GLU A 214 11.70 -12.98 -8.99
CA GLU A 214 13.09 -12.65 -9.34
C GLU A 214 13.47 -11.20 -8.93
N LEU A 215 12.50 -10.30 -8.87
CA LEU A 215 12.69 -8.95 -8.35
C LEU A 215 12.77 -8.87 -6.81
N GLY A 216 12.48 -9.96 -6.11
CA GLY A 216 12.50 -10.05 -4.65
C GLY A 216 11.15 -9.85 -3.98
N TYR A 217 10.06 -9.69 -4.75
CA TYR A 217 8.72 -9.65 -4.16
C TYR A 217 8.24 -11.04 -3.75
N VAL A 218 7.46 -11.12 -2.69
CA VAL A 218 6.92 -12.37 -2.16
C VAL A 218 5.49 -12.60 -2.66
N HIS A 219 5.22 -13.78 -3.19
CA HIS A 219 3.88 -14.24 -3.47
C HIS A 219 3.38 -15.13 -2.33
N HIS A 220 2.29 -14.73 -1.70
CA HIS A 220 1.56 -15.62 -0.78
C HIS A 220 0.88 -16.77 -1.52
N LEU A 221 0.52 -17.82 -0.77
CA LEU A 221 -0.25 -18.96 -1.25
C LEU A 221 -1.47 -18.44 -1.98
N ASN A 222 -2.21 -18.09 -2.46
CA ASN A 222 -3.34 -17.55 -3.18
C ASN A 222 -3.10 -16.18 -3.87
N SER A 223 -1.84 -15.75 -3.97
CA SER A 223 -1.54 -14.50 -4.68
C SER A 223 -1.52 -14.63 -6.20
N VAL A 224 -1.64 -15.84 -6.70
CA VAL A 224 -1.84 -16.16 -8.12
C VAL A 224 -3.28 -16.58 -8.30
N ASN A 225 -4.08 -15.74 -8.94
CA ASN A 225 -5.49 -16.02 -9.17
C ASN A 225 -5.80 -15.89 -10.66
N TYR A 226 -6.43 -16.91 -11.22
CA TYR A 226 -6.81 -16.97 -12.63
C TYR A 226 -8.24 -16.51 -12.90
N HIS A 227 -9.00 -16.18 -11.85
CA HIS A 227 -10.34 -15.60 -11.97
C HIS A 227 -10.63 -14.81 -10.70
N ILE A 228 -10.73 -13.48 -10.81
CA ILE A 228 -10.99 -12.59 -9.68
C ILE A 228 -12.37 -11.94 -9.82
N ASN A 229 -13.07 -11.84 -8.70
CA ASN A 229 -14.35 -11.16 -8.57
C ASN A 229 -14.18 -9.73 -8.02
N GLN A 230 -15.28 -9.02 -7.77
CA GLN A 230 -15.29 -7.65 -7.24
C GLN A 230 -14.57 -7.58 -5.87
N ASP A 231 -14.85 -8.50 -4.97
CA ASP A 231 -14.29 -8.49 -3.62
C ASP A 231 -12.79 -8.76 -3.65
N ASP A 232 -12.36 -9.70 -4.50
CA ASP A 232 -10.93 -10.00 -4.69
C ASP A 232 -10.15 -8.79 -5.20
N ILE A 233 -10.69 -8.06 -6.18
CA ILE A 233 -9.98 -6.89 -6.75
C ILE A 233 -9.97 -5.73 -5.76
N GLU A 234 -11.04 -5.48 -5.03
CA GLU A 234 -11.07 -4.46 -3.98
C GLU A 234 -10.09 -4.77 -2.86
N TYR A 235 -10.00 -6.03 -2.46
CA TYR A 235 -8.99 -6.49 -1.51
C TYR A 235 -7.56 -6.25 -2.01
N VAL A 236 -7.25 -6.61 -3.27
CA VAL A 236 -5.94 -6.34 -3.89
C VAL A 236 -5.61 -4.85 -3.85
N LEU A 237 -6.53 -3.99 -4.27
CA LEU A 237 -6.29 -2.55 -4.42
C LEU A 237 -6.20 -1.80 -3.07
N ASN A 238 -6.65 -2.40 -1.97
CA ASN A 238 -6.68 -1.76 -0.66
C ASN A 238 -5.54 -2.19 0.30
N ARG A 239 -4.69 -3.14 -0.09
CA ARG A 239 -3.59 -3.62 0.77
C ARG A 239 -2.38 -2.70 0.76
N SER A 240 -1.94 -2.26 1.93
CA SER A 240 -0.79 -1.36 2.09
C SER A 240 0.57 -2.03 1.84
N ASN A 241 0.69 -3.34 2.12
CA ASN A 241 1.92 -4.11 1.91
C ASN A 241 2.06 -4.72 0.50
N LEU A 242 1.04 -4.60 -0.34
CA LEU A 242 1.14 -4.99 -1.74
C LEU A 242 1.88 -3.91 -2.53
N LYS A 243 3.08 -4.21 -2.98
CA LYS A 243 3.98 -3.27 -3.65
C LYS A 243 4.16 -3.54 -5.14
N ALA A 244 3.87 -4.76 -5.58
CA ALA A 244 3.90 -5.10 -7.01
C ALA A 244 2.62 -5.81 -7.46
N LEU A 245 2.15 -5.48 -8.66
CA LEU A 245 0.93 -6.03 -9.23
C LEU A 245 1.10 -6.28 -10.73
N TYR A 246 0.76 -7.50 -11.14
CA TYR A 246 0.37 -7.81 -12.51
C TYR A 246 -1.13 -8.10 -12.53
N LEU A 247 -1.86 -7.37 -13.35
CA LEU A 247 -3.30 -7.55 -13.54
C LEU A 247 -3.62 -7.55 -15.03
N THR A 248 -4.18 -8.66 -15.53
CA THR A 248 -4.77 -8.72 -16.88
C THR A 248 -6.29 -8.66 -16.80
N CYS A 249 -6.89 -7.71 -17.51
CA CYS A 249 -8.34 -7.45 -17.53
C CYS A 249 -8.73 -6.60 -18.74
N HIS A 250 -10.00 -6.24 -18.87
CA HIS A 250 -10.44 -5.26 -19.86
C HIS A 250 -10.12 -3.82 -19.44
N GLY A 251 -9.87 -2.96 -20.42
CA GLY A 251 -9.67 -1.53 -20.21
C GLY A 251 -10.60 -0.68 -21.06
N SER A 252 -11.11 0.41 -20.51
CA SER A 252 -11.99 1.35 -21.21
C SER A 252 -11.21 2.27 -22.16
N ARG A 253 -11.85 2.66 -23.26
CA ARG A 253 -11.25 3.52 -24.29
C ARG A 253 -10.87 4.92 -23.79
N ASP A 254 -11.55 5.41 -22.78
CA ASP A 254 -11.25 6.69 -22.12
C ASP A 254 -10.10 6.60 -21.12
N SER A 255 -9.55 5.42 -20.88
CA SER A 255 -8.47 5.13 -19.92
C SER A 255 -8.83 5.37 -18.46
N LYS A 256 -10.10 5.40 -18.12
CA LYS A 256 -10.55 5.72 -16.76
C LYS A 256 -11.03 4.51 -15.97
N ARG A 257 -11.31 3.38 -16.63
CA ARG A 257 -11.88 2.20 -16.01
C ARG A 257 -11.21 0.92 -16.51
N ILE A 258 -11.10 -0.03 -15.60
CA ILE A 258 -10.71 -1.42 -15.88
C ILE A 258 -11.76 -2.35 -15.32
N GLY A 259 -11.87 -3.55 -15.85
CA GLY A 259 -12.87 -4.48 -15.35
C GLY A 259 -12.89 -5.82 -16.08
N ALA A 260 -13.84 -6.65 -15.69
CA ALA A 260 -14.20 -7.90 -16.30
C ALA A 260 -15.70 -8.11 -16.21
N GLU A 261 -16.19 -9.29 -16.61
CA GLU A 261 -17.60 -9.62 -16.40
C GLU A 261 -17.94 -9.59 -14.89
N GLY A 262 -18.91 -8.75 -14.54
CA GLY A 262 -19.42 -8.64 -13.16
C GLY A 262 -18.72 -7.60 -12.27
N TRP A 263 -17.62 -6.95 -12.70
CA TRP A 263 -17.00 -5.88 -11.93
C TRP A 263 -16.29 -4.82 -12.79
N GLU A 264 -16.23 -3.61 -12.28
CA GLU A 264 -15.53 -2.48 -12.89
C GLU A 264 -14.93 -1.57 -11.80
N ILE A 265 -13.68 -1.14 -12.01
CA ILE A 265 -12.93 -0.25 -11.10
C ILE A 265 -12.52 1.01 -11.85
N SER A 266 -12.83 2.17 -11.27
CA SER A 266 -12.31 3.46 -11.72
C SER A 266 -10.91 3.71 -11.16
N TYR A 267 -10.06 4.45 -11.88
CA TYR A 267 -8.75 4.86 -11.36
C TYR A 267 -8.84 5.65 -10.05
N THR A 268 -9.97 6.32 -9.76
CA THR A 268 -10.20 7.08 -8.52
C THR A 268 -10.43 6.21 -7.29
N GLN A 269 -10.68 4.91 -7.47
CA GLN A 269 -10.87 3.94 -6.38
C GLN A 269 -9.56 3.28 -5.95
N ILE A 270 -8.46 3.56 -6.63
CA ILE A 270 -7.16 2.94 -6.39
C ILE A 270 -6.43 3.72 -5.30
N LYS A 271 -5.93 3.02 -4.28
CA LYS A 271 -5.01 3.60 -3.30
C LYS A 271 -3.58 3.53 -3.83
N SER A 272 -2.86 4.63 -3.78
CA SER A 272 -1.46 4.70 -4.19
C SER A 272 -0.55 3.94 -3.22
N GLY A 273 0.67 3.64 -3.65
CA GLY A 273 1.68 3.02 -2.79
C GLY A 273 2.39 1.83 -3.41
N TYR A 274 2.07 1.51 -4.66
CA TYR A 274 2.79 0.48 -5.43
C TYR A 274 4.15 0.99 -5.89
N LYS A 275 5.12 0.08 -5.94
CA LYS A 275 6.43 0.31 -6.56
C LYS A 275 6.44 -0.12 -8.03
N PHE A 276 5.83 -1.26 -8.32
CA PHE A 276 5.75 -1.77 -9.69
C PHE A 276 4.34 -2.27 -10.02
N VAL A 277 3.78 -1.79 -11.13
CA VAL A 277 2.50 -2.27 -11.66
C VAL A 277 2.62 -2.51 -13.15
N TYR A 278 2.22 -3.70 -13.59
CA TYR A 278 1.92 -3.96 -14.98
C TYR A 278 0.42 -4.24 -15.12
N LEU A 279 -0.28 -3.24 -15.67
CA LEU A 279 -1.71 -3.32 -15.95
C LEU A 279 -1.93 -3.71 -17.40
N ASP A 280 -2.11 -5.01 -17.63
CA ASP A 280 -2.30 -5.62 -18.95
C ASP A 280 -3.77 -5.47 -19.37
N ALA A 281 -4.15 -4.23 -19.66
CA ALA A 281 -5.50 -3.83 -20.05
C ALA A 281 -5.45 -2.78 -21.18
N CYS A 282 -6.37 -2.87 -22.14
CA CYS A 282 -6.43 -1.93 -23.27
C CYS A 282 -6.45 -0.48 -22.76
N PHE A 283 -5.68 0.40 -23.42
CA PHE A 283 -5.62 1.85 -23.13
C PHE A 283 -5.20 2.24 -21.70
N SER A 284 -4.71 1.30 -20.89
CA SER A 284 -4.39 1.52 -19.47
C SER A 284 -3.28 2.56 -19.23
N SER A 285 -2.42 2.81 -20.22
CA SER A 285 -1.34 3.80 -20.14
C SER A 285 -1.59 5.07 -20.96
N LEU A 286 -2.67 5.13 -21.76
CA LEU A 286 -2.86 6.20 -22.75
C LEU A 286 -2.85 7.62 -22.16
N LYS A 287 -3.40 7.83 -20.97
CA LYS A 287 -3.48 9.12 -20.29
C LYS A 287 -2.84 9.13 -18.90
N ASN A 288 -2.12 8.07 -18.54
CA ASN A 288 -1.45 7.89 -17.27
C ASN A 288 -2.36 8.02 -16.01
N TYR A 289 -3.69 7.94 -16.14
CA TYR A 289 -4.59 8.00 -14.99
C TYR A 289 -4.30 6.88 -14.00
N PHE A 290 -4.24 5.63 -14.48
CA PHE A 290 -3.90 4.48 -13.66
C PHE A 290 -2.47 4.53 -13.11
N ALA A 291 -1.51 4.95 -13.94
CA ALA A 291 -0.12 5.09 -13.49
C ALA A 291 -0.01 6.02 -12.29
N LYS A 292 -0.66 7.19 -12.34
CA LYS A 292 -0.67 8.15 -11.23
C LYS A 292 -1.45 7.63 -10.02
N ALA A 293 -2.55 6.92 -10.24
CA ALA A 293 -3.36 6.35 -9.17
C ALA A 293 -2.58 5.27 -8.39
N PHE A 294 -1.90 4.36 -9.07
CA PHE A 294 -1.12 3.30 -8.43
C PHE A 294 0.17 3.80 -7.78
N LEU A 295 0.95 4.64 -8.49
CA LEU A 295 2.28 5.03 -8.03
C LEU A 295 2.26 6.26 -7.10
N GLY A 296 1.20 7.05 -7.14
CA GLY A 296 1.14 8.35 -6.46
C GLY A 296 1.92 9.45 -7.21
N SER A 297 2.24 10.54 -6.52
CA SER A 297 2.95 11.71 -7.08
C SER A 297 4.45 11.46 -7.30
N GLU A 298 5.06 10.66 -6.42
CA GLU A 298 6.49 10.34 -6.48
C GLU A 298 6.74 9.22 -7.48
N LYS A 299 7.74 9.41 -8.35
CA LYS A 299 8.12 8.44 -9.38
C LYS A 299 9.41 7.70 -9.09
N GLU A 300 10.21 8.21 -8.14
CA GLU A 300 11.50 7.62 -7.80
C GLU A 300 11.33 6.16 -7.37
N ARG A 301 12.12 5.28 -7.99
CA ARG A 301 12.07 3.83 -7.75
C ARG A 301 10.68 3.21 -7.91
N LYS A 302 9.90 3.72 -8.89
CA LYS A 302 8.57 3.21 -9.21
C LYS A 302 8.38 3.09 -10.72
N ALA A 303 7.62 2.11 -11.15
CA ALA A 303 7.32 1.91 -12.56
C ALA A 303 5.89 1.38 -12.78
N PHE A 304 5.27 1.89 -13.84
CA PHE A 304 4.01 1.41 -14.36
C PHE A 304 4.18 1.04 -15.83
N VAL A 305 3.70 -0.13 -16.19
CA VAL A 305 3.61 -0.62 -17.57
C VAL A 305 2.14 -0.82 -17.92
N GLY A 306 1.73 -0.47 -19.10
CA GLY A 306 0.37 -0.65 -19.59
C GLY A 306 0.30 -0.48 -21.10
N TRP A 307 -0.89 -0.34 -21.67
CA TRP A 307 -1.07 -0.22 -23.10
C TRP A 307 -1.58 1.16 -23.53
N ASN A 308 -0.98 1.74 -24.57
CA ASN A 308 -1.43 2.99 -25.18
C ASN A 308 -2.57 2.79 -26.18
N VAL A 309 -2.84 1.56 -26.55
CA VAL A 309 -3.80 1.17 -27.60
C VAL A 309 -4.69 0.02 -27.13
N LYS A 310 -5.68 -0.34 -27.95
CA LYS A 310 -6.34 -1.62 -27.84
C LYS A 310 -5.32 -2.71 -28.19
N VAL A 311 -5.04 -3.60 -27.27
CA VAL A 311 -4.14 -4.74 -27.46
C VAL A 311 -4.95 -6.01 -27.74
N LEU A 312 -4.49 -6.83 -28.67
CA LEU A 312 -5.01 -8.18 -28.87
C LEU A 312 -4.36 -9.13 -27.86
N GLN A 313 -5.07 -10.14 -27.45
CA GLN A 313 -4.57 -11.11 -26.46
C GLN A 313 -3.28 -11.81 -26.93
N CYS A 314 -3.19 -12.20 -28.20
CA CYS A 314 -1.97 -12.79 -28.76
C CYS A 314 -0.78 -11.82 -28.72
N ASP A 315 -1.00 -10.52 -28.96
CA ASP A 315 0.04 -9.50 -28.94
C ASP A 315 0.50 -9.23 -27.49
N SER A 316 -0.45 -9.22 -26.55
CA SER A 316 -0.12 -9.14 -25.13
C SER A 316 0.66 -10.37 -24.67
N ALA A 317 0.23 -11.58 -25.02
CA ALA A 317 0.93 -12.82 -24.68
C ALA A 317 2.36 -12.86 -25.27
N ALA A 318 2.54 -12.41 -26.52
CA ALA A 318 3.85 -12.30 -27.13
C ALA A 318 4.75 -11.30 -26.37
N PHE A 319 4.22 -10.11 -26.06
CA PHE A 319 4.95 -9.12 -25.25
C PHE A 319 5.35 -9.67 -23.89
N ASN A 320 4.44 -10.28 -23.14
CA ASN A 320 4.71 -10.88 -21.82
C ASN A 320 5.82 -11.94 -21.89
N ARG A 321 5.84 -12.77 -22.95
CA ARG A 321 6.87 -13.79 -23.17
C ARG A 321 8.27 -13.19 -23.31
N TYR A 322 8.39 -11.98 -23.86
CA TYR A 322 9.68 -11.31 -24.03
C TYR A 322 10.00 -10.34 -22.90
N PHE A 323 9.01 -9.79 -22.23
CA PHE A 323 9.17 -8.81 -21.15
C PHE A 323 9.68 -9.46 -19.85
N TRP A 324 8.96 -10.45 -19.34
CA TRP A 324 9.26 -11.04 -18.04
C TRP A 324 10.67 -11.66 -17.94
N PRO A 325 11.21 -12.34 -18.95
CA PRO A 325 12.59 -12.85 -18.89
C PRO A 325 13.68 -11.77 -18.84
N GLN A 326 13.35 -10.50 -19.12
CA GLN A 326 14.29 -9.37 -19.01
C GLN A 326 14.28 -8.72 -17.63
N ILE A 327 13.24 -8.97 -16.86
CA ILE A 327 13.09 -8.41 -15.51
C ILE A 327 14.25 -8.88 -14.61
N GLY A 328 14.75 -7.96 -13.77
CA GLY A 328 15.91 -8.20 -12.90
C GLY A 328 17.28 -8.11 -13.62
N ARG A 329 17.32 -8.12 -14.97
CA ARG A 329 18.53 -8.05 -15.79
C ARG A 329 18.84 -6.66 -16.31
N MET A 330 17.81 -5.84 -16.47
CA MET A 330 17.90 -4.47 -16.95
C MET A 330 16.86 -3.59 -16.28
N THR A 331 16.76 -2.30 -16.63
CA THR A 331 15.69 -1.43 -16.14
C THR A 331 14.32 -1.87 -16.69
N ILE A 332 13.25 -1.52 -15.99
CA ILE A 332 11.88 -1.82 -16.49
C ILE A 332 11.63 -1.18 -17.85
N LEU A 333 12.11 0.05 -18.06
CA LEU A 333 11.98 0.73 -19.34
C LEU A 333 12.71 -0.04 -20.48
N ASP A 334 13.95 -0.48 -20.23
CA ASP A 334 14.71 -1.23 -21.23
C ASP A 334 14.03 -2.57 -21.55
N ALA A 335 13.50 -3.26 -20.53
CA ALA A 335 12.75 -4.50 -20.72
C ALA A 335 11.50 -4.28 -21.60
N VAL A 336 10.76 -3.15 -21.39
CA VAL A 336 9.63 -2.76 -22.24
C VAL A 336 10.07 -2.54 -23.69
N LEU A 337 11.18 -1.83 -23.91
CA LEU A 337 11.67 -1.52 -25.24
C LEU A 337 12.14 -2.78 -25.99
N VAL A 338 12.87 -3.67 -25.31
CA VAL A 338 13.33 -4.95 -25.86
C VAL A 338 12.14 -5.83 -26.22
N ALA A 339 11.21 -6.03 -25.29
CA ALA A 339 10.03 -6.88 -25.52
C ALA A 339 9.16 -6.35 -26.66
N ARG A 340 8.93 -5.03 -26.71
CA ARG A 340 8.21 -4.39 -27.82
C ARG A 340 8.89 -4.63 -29.18
N SER A 341 10.20 -4.38 -29.24
CA SER A 341 10.96 -4.54 -30.48
C SER A 341 10.91 -5.98 -30.98
N THR A 342 11.06 -6.95 -30.07
CA THR A 342 11.03 -8.38 -30.44
C THR A 342 9.64 -8.81 -30.90
N ALA A 343 8.57 -8.44 -30.16
CA ALA A 343 7.21 -8.75 -30.57
C ALA A 343 6.85 -8.16 -31.93
N LEU A 344 7.23 -6.90 -32.20
CA LEU A 344 6.99 -6.27 -33.50
C LEU A 344 7.74 -6.98 -34.63
N SER A 345 8.94 -7.52 -34.37
CA SER A 345 9.69 -8.29 -35.39
C SER A 345 9.03 -9.63 -35.76
N GLU A 346 8.14 -10.12 -34.90
CA GLU A 346 7.32 -11.32 -35.08
C GLU A 346 5.90 -11.01 -35.59
N TYR A 347 5.68 -9.81 -36.12
CA TYR A 347 4.41 -9.36 -36.71
C TYR A 347 3.26 -9.12 -35.74
N TYR A 348 3.52 -8.95 -34.44
CA TYR A 348 2.52 -8.54 -33.44
C TYR A 348 2.28 -7.03 -33.46
N THR A 349 1.40 -6.57 -34.35
CA THR A 349 1.29 -5.17 -34.79
C THR A 349 0.61 -4.24 -33.78
N SER A 350 -0.18 -4.76 -32.83
CA SER A 350 -0.82 -3.93 -31.77
C SER A 350 0.06 -3.74 -30.54
N CYS A 351 1.32 -4.23 -30.58
CA CYS A 351 2.25 -4.15 -29.47
C CYS A 351 2.78 -2.72 -29.26
N ASN A 352 2.01 -1.89 -28.57
CA ASN A 352 2.39 -0.51 -28.23
C ASN A 352 2.24 -0.25 -26.71
N PRO A 353 3.14 -0.86 -25.88
CA PRO A 353 3.15 -0.63 -24.46
C PRO A 353 3.52 0.82 -24.12
N GLY A 354 2.99 1.33 -23.04
CA GLY A 354 3.38 2.58 -22.42
C GLY A 354 4.15 2.32 -21.12
N PHE A 355 5.04 3.24 -20.81
CA PHE A 355 5.81 3.26 -19.57
C PHE A 355 5.61 4.60 -18.85
N TYR A 356 5.48 4.56 -17.52
CA TYR A 356 5.45 5.74 -16.67
C TYR A 356 6.20 5.45 -15.36
N GLY A 357 7.09 6.33 -14.94
CA GLY A 357 7.85 6.15 -13.72
C GLY A 357 9.32 6.54 -13.84
N ASP A 358 10.16 5.92 -13.04
CA ASP A 358 11.61 6.09 -13.03
C ASP A 358 12.26 5.19 -14.09
N ALA A 359 12.86 5.81 -15.10
CA ALA A 359 13.50 5.09 -16.20
C ALA A 359 14.73 4.27 -15.76
N SER A 360 15.34 4.60 -14.62
CA SER A 360 16.50 3.88 -14.07
C SER A 360 16.11 2.72 -13.13
N TYR A 361 14.82 2.60 -12.80
CA TYR A 361 14.35 1.60 -11.86
C TYR A 361 14.38 0.19 -12.46
N SER A 362 15.03 -0.73 -11.76
CA SER A 362 15.13 -2.14 -12.16
C SER A 362 13.97 -3.01 -11.69
N GLY A 363 13.03 -2.46 -10.93
CA GLY A 363 11.88 -3.18 -10.41
C GLY A 363 12.11 -3.89 -9.08
N ARG A 364 13.32 -3.90 -8.54
CA ARG A 364 13.64 -4.65 -7.32
C ARG A 364 12.91 -4.11 -6.08
N ALA A 365 12.48 -5.04 -5.24
CA ALA A 365 11.85 -4.81 -3.94
C ALA A 365 12.73 -3.98 -2.99
#